data_e838e6a5a67d8fae1d3adeb9eaa4bdaf
#
_entry.id   e838e6a5a67d8fae1d3adeb9eaa4bdaf
#
_cell.length_a   1.000
_cell.length_b   1.000
_cell.length_c   1.000
_cell.angle_alpha   90.00
_cell.angle_beta   90.00
_cell.angle_gamma   90.00
#
_symmetry.space_group_name_H-M   'P 1'
#
loop_
_entity.id
_entity.type
_entity.pdbx_description
1 polymer ?
#
loop_
_entity_poly.entity_id
_entity_poly.type
_entity_poly.pdbx_seq_one_letter_code
_entity_poly.pdbx_strand_id
1 'polypeptide(L)'
;MKRKLINSFIILSASSTISKIFSILNRMLLSRLLPLEAMSLYLVIMPTLSLCLTLGQVGIPSAVFRLILHPKYKNYKVIITAIILSFFSVIVICGTLFILSPFIAHSLLKNDYTLYPILSFLIFIPLIAISGIIKNYYLAKGHVYVIAKSQIVEETSRLLFT
;
A
#
# COMPACT_ATOMS: atom_id res chain seq x y z
N MET A 1 4.74 -25.84 -18.12
CA MET A 1 4.10 -24.57 -17.74
C MET A 1 3.23 -24.66 -16.49
N LYS A 2 2.30 -25.62 -16.39
CA LYS A 2 1.37 -25.76 -15.22
C LYS A 2 2.09 -25.85 -13.86
N ARG A 3 3.16 -26.63 -13.70
CA ARG A 3 3.90 -26.75 -12.43
C ARG A 3 4.52 -25.43 -11.95
N LYS A 4 5.06 -24.60 -12.84
CA LYS A 4 5.62 -23.29 -12.47
C LYS A 4 4.52 -22.33 -11.97
N LEU A 5 3.34 -22.35 -12.61
CA LEU A 5 2.19 -21.54 -12.19
C LEU A 5 1.68 -21.97 -10.82
N ILE A 6 1.55 -23.28 -10.59
CA ILE A 6 1.10 -23.84 -9.31
C ILE A 6 2.09 -23.45 -8.18
N ASN A 7 3.39 -23.63 -8.41
CA ASN A 7 4.40 -23.25 -7.41
C ASN A 7 4.39 -21.73 -7.12
N SER A 8 4.22 -20.91 -8.15
CA SER A 8 4.10 -19.45 -7.96
C SER A 8 2.87 -19.07 -7.14
N PHE A 9 1.75 -19.73 -7.39
CA PHE A 9 0.52 -19.53 -6.64
C PHE A 9 0.67 -19.96 -5.17
N ILE A 10 1.27 -21.12 -4.92
CA ILE A 10 1.52 -21.62 -3.56
C ILE A 10 2.44 -20.66 -2.79
N ILE A 11 3.53 -20.19 -3.41
CA ILE A 11 4.45 -19.24 -2.77
C ILE A 11 3.74 -17.93 -2.42
N LEU A 12 2.94 -17.37 -3.33
CA LEU A 12 2.19 -16.14 -3.06
C LEU A 12 1.15 -16.34 -1.96
N SER A 13 0.40 -17.43 -2.00
CA SER A 13 -0.61 -17.72 -0.98
C SER A 13 0.03 -17.93 0.39
N ALA A 14 1.11 -18.69 0.46
CA ALA A 14 1.84 -18.93 1.71
C ALA A 14 2.41 -17.62 2.28
N SER A 15 3.08 -16.81 1.44
CA SER A 15 3.64 -15.53 1.89
C SER A 15 2.55 -14.55 2.34
N SER A 16 1.42 -14.49 1.63
CA SER A 16 0.28 -13.64 2.02
C SER A 16 -0.34 -14.09 3.34
N THR A 17 -0.44 -15.40 3.58
CA THR A 17 -0.95 -15.93 4.86
C THR A 17 -0.01 -15.60 6.01
N ILE A 18 1.29 -15.79 5.83
CA ILE A 18 2.31 -15.42 6.82
C ILE A 18 2.25 -13.92 7.11
N SER A 19 2.20 -13.09 6.09
CA SER A 19 2.10 -11.62 6.25
C SER A 19 0.83 -11.22 7.01
N LYS A 20 -0.31 -11.88 6.79
CA LYS A 20 -1.54 -11.63 7.55
C LYS A 20 -1.40 -12.01 9.02
N ILE A 21 -0.73 -13.12 9.34
CA ILE A 21 -0.45 -13.51 10.72
C ILE A 21 0.41 -12.45 11.42
N PHE A 22 1.49 -12.00 10.78
CA PHE A 22 2.33 -10.91 11.30
C PHE A 22 1.55 -9.61 11.49
N SER A 23 0.68 -9.26 10.55
CA SER A 23 -0.18 -8.08 10.65
C SER A 23 -1.16 -8.15 11.84
N ILE A 24 -1.71 -9.34 12.13
CA ILE A 24 -2.57 -9.57 13.31
C ILE A 24 -1.75 -9.45 14.60
N LEU A 25 -0.57 -10.06 14.65
CA LEU A 25 0.34 -9.95 15.81
C LEU A 25 0.71 -8.49 16.08
N ASN A 26 1.02 -7.74 15.04
CA ASN A 26 1.33 -6.31 15.14
C ASN A 26 0.16 -5.51 15.74
N ARG A 27 -1.07 -5.77 15.28
CA ARG A 27 -2.27 -5.13 15.86
C ARG A 27 -2.48 -5.50 17.32
N MET A 28 -2.21 -6.74 17.70
CA MET A 28 -2.29 -7.19 19.10
C MET A 28 -1.24 -6.50 19.98
N LEU A 29 -0.02 -6.34 19.47
CA LEU A 29 1.04 -5.60 20.17
C LEU A 29 0.68 -4.12 20.34
N LEU A 30 0.27 -3.47 19.26
CA LEU A 30 -0.19 -2.07 19.27
C LEU A 30 -1.31 -1.84 20.29
N SER A 31 -2.30 -2.74 20.34
CA SER A 31 -3.42 -2.61 21.29
C SER A 31 -3.03 -2.77 22.75
N ARG A 32 -1.87 -3.38 23.06
CA ARG A 32 -1.34 -3.51 24.41
C ARG A 32 -0.38 -2.40 24.79
N LEU A 33 0.34 -1.84 23.82
CA LEU A 33 1.36 -0.82 24.06
C LEU A 33 0.79 0.59 24.03
N LEU A 34 -0.23 0.83 23.21
CA LEU A 34 -0.83 2.16 23.06
C LEU A 34 -1.93 2.40 24.10
N PRO A 35 -2.01 3.62 24.67
CA PRO A 35 -3.14 4.03 25.48
C PRO A 35 -4.43 4.00 24.66
N LEU A 36 -5.56 3.82 25.35
CA LEU A 36 -6.89 3.64 24.72
C LEU A 36 -7.23 4.76 23.73
N GLU A 37 -6.86 5.99 24.06
CA GLU A 37 -7.10 7.15 23.20
C GLU A 37 -6.32 7.07 21.88
N ALA A 38 -5.04 6.74 21.93
CA ALA A 38 -4.21 6.60 20.73
C ALA A 38 -4.66 5.41 19.85
N MET A 39 -5.10 4.31 20.48
CA MET A 39 -5.62 3.16 19.75
C MET A 39 -6.95 3.47 19.07
N SER A 40 -7.83 4.23 19.71
CA SER A 40 -9.10 4.68 19.12
C SER A 40 -8.85 5.56 17.88
N LEU A 41 -7.91 6.50 17.96
CA LEU A 41 -7.50 7.34 16.83
C LEU A 41 -6.94 6.50 15.67
N TYR A 42 -6.06 5.56 15.98
CA TYR A 42 -5.49 4.65 14.99
C TYR A 42 -6.56 3.87 14.22
N LEU A 43 -7.54 3.30 14.93
CA LEU A 43 -8.62 2.50 14.34
C LEU A 43 -9.54 3.32 13.44
N VAL A 44 -9.73 4.60 13.72
CA VAL A 44 -10.56 5.50 12.92
C VAL A 44 -9.81 6.04 11.70
N ILE A 45 -8.52 6.33 11.85
CA ILE A 45 -7.70 6.89 10.77
C ILE A 45 -7.36 5.83 9.72
N MET A 46 -7.07 4.60 10.10
CA MET A 46 -6.61 3.54 9.19
C MET A 46 -7.59 3.23 8.03
N PRO A 47 -8.90 3.08 8.24
CA PRO A 47 -9.86 2.90 7.15
C PRO A 47 -9.88 4.08 6.18
N THR A 48 -9.86 5.31 6.70
CA THR A 48 -9.85 6.54 5.90
C THR A 48 -8.63 6.59 4.99
N LEU A 49 -7.44 6.28 5.55
CA LEU A 49 -6.20 6.22 4.79
C LEU A 49 -6.20 5.11 3.74
N SER A 50 -6.72 3.94 4.07
CA SER A 50 -6.79 2.83 3.11
C SER A 50 -7.69 3.16 1.93
N LEU A 51 -8.79 3.87 2.14
CA LEU A 51 -9.64 4.40 1.06
C LEU A 51 -8.89 5.40 0.19
N CYS A 52 -8.21 6.36 0.80
CA CYS A 52 -7.42 7.37 0.07
C CYS A 52 -6.31 6.72 -0.76
N LEU A 53 -5.60 5.74 -0.21
CA LEU A 53 -4.56 4.99 -0.94
C LEU A 53 -5.14 4.19 -2.11
N THR A 54 -6.31 3.57 -1.93
CA THR A 54 -6.97 2.79 -2.97
C THR A 54 -7.43 3.69 -4.12
N LEU A 55 -8.03 4.81 -3.79
CA LEU A 55 -8.41 5.84 -4.77
C LEU A 55 -7.18 6.43 -5.46
N GLY A 56 -6.08 6.60 -4.70
CA GLY A 56 -4.82 7.16 -5.18
C GLY A 56 -4.10 6.34 -6.22
N GLN A 57 -4.18 5.08 -6.09
CA GLN A 57 -3.52 4.18 -7.04
C GLN A 57 -4.28 4.06 -8.37
N VAL A 58 -5.59 4.41 -8.43
CA VAL A 58 -6.45 4.43 -9.65
C VAL A 58 -6.21 3.24 -10.58
N GLY A 59 -5.93 2.06 -10.02
CA GLY A 59 -5.67 0.85 -10.83
C GLY A 59 -4.35 0.86 -11.63
N ILE A 60 -3.47 1.86 -11.48
CA ILE A 60 -2.19 1.96 -12.21
C ILE A 60 -1.34 0.70 -12.01
N PRO A 61 -1.14 0.15 -10.79
CA PRO A 61 -0.36 -1.07 -10.61
C PRO A 61 -0.92 -2.28 -11.38
N SER A 62 -2.24 -2.43 -11.43
CA SER A 62 -2.88 -3.52 -12.17
C SER A 62 -2.81 -3.33 -13.69
N ALA A 63 -2.85 -2.08 -14.17
CA ALA A 63 -2.62 -1.75 -15.58
C ALA A 63 -1.18 -2.08 -15.98
N VAL A 64 -0.19 -1.77 -15.16
CA VAL A 64 1.22 -2.13 -15.38
C VAL A 64 1.38 -3.64 -15.53
N PHE A 65 0.77 -4.43 -14.64
CA PHE A 65 0.79 -5.89 -14.74
C PHE A 65 0.28 -6.38 -16.09
N ARG A 66 -0.89 -5.88 -16.55
CA ARG A 66 -1.50 -6.28 -17.82
C ARG A 66 -0.68 -5.85 -19.04
N LEU A 67 -0.16 -4.62 -19.03
CA LEU A 67 0.59 -4.06 -20.17
C LEU A 67 1.95 -4.73 -20.35
N ILE A 68 2.62 -5.15 -19.27
CA ILE A 68 3.90 -5.86 -19.32
C ILE A 68 3.74 -7.27 -19.90
N LEU A 69 2.61 -7.93 -19.63
CA LEU A 69 2.29 -9.23 -20.23
C LEU A 69 1.99 -9.16 -21.72
N HIS A 70 1.68 -7.96 -22.23
CA HIS A 70 1.31 -7.79 -23.64
C HIS A 70 2.56 -7.59 -24.51
N PRO A 71 2.81 -8.44 -25.53
CA PRO A 71 4.05 -8.43 -26.31
C PRO A 71 4.29 -7.14 -27.12
N LYS A 72 3.23 -6.35 -27.33
CA LYS A 72 3.28 -5.12 -28.13
C LYS A 72 4.05 -3.98 -27.46
N TYR A 73 4.13 -3.96 -26.14
CA TYR A 73 4.69 -2.84 -25.39
C TYR A 73 6.08 -3.12 -24.85
N LYS A 74 6.99 -2.15 -24.97
CA LYS A 74 8.33 -2.24 -24.37
C LYS A 74 8.23 -1.98 -22.86
N ASN A 75 8.71 -2.90 -22.06
CA ASN A 75 8.59 -2.86 -20.59
C ASN A 75 9.04 -1.53 -19.96
N TYR A 76 10.15 -0.94 -20.45
CA TYR A 76 10.66 0.31 -19.90
C TYR A 76 9.69 1.49 -20.17
N LYS A 77 9.04 1.54 -21.33
CA LYS A 77 8.06 2.60 -21.64
C LYS A 77 6.84 2.49 -20.72
N VAL A 78 6.36 1.26 -20.48
CA VAL A 78 5.24 1.02 -19.56
C VAL A 78 5.55 1.51 -18.16
N ILE A 79 6.76 1.22 -17.65
CA ILE A 79 7.17 1.64 -16.31
C ILE A 79 7.27 3.16 -16.21
N ILE A 80 7.95 3.80 -17.17
CA ILE A 80 8.11 5.27 -17.17
C ILE A 80 6.74 5.95 -17.22
N THR A 81 5.86 5.52 -18.13
CA THR A 81 4.51 6.08 -18.22
C THR A 81 3.71 5.86 -16.96
N ALA A 82 3.82 4.68 -16.33
CA ALA A 82 3.14 4.38 -15.07
C ALA A 82 3.65 5.27 -13.91
N ILE A 83 4.95 5.52 -13.83
CA ILE A 83 5.53 6.41 -12.81
C ILE A 83 5.04 7.84 -13.01
N ILE A 84 5.05 8.35 -14.24
CA ILE A 84 4.59 9.72 -14.55
C ILE A 84 3.09 9.86 -14.21
N LEU A 85 2.27 8.89 -14.63
CA LEU A 85 0.84 8.90 -14.36
C LEU A 85 0.54 8.78 -12.86
N SER A 86 1.29 7.92 -12.15
CA SER A 86 1.19 7.77 -10.72
C SER A 86 1.59 9.05 -9.97
N PHE A 87 2.65 9.72 -10.41
CA PHE A 87 3.07 11.00 -9.83
C PHE A 87 1.97 12.06 -9.94
N PHE A 88 1.35 12.17 -11.11
CA PHE A 88 0.23 13.09 -11.33
C PHE A 88 -0.98 12.73 -10.43
N SER A 89 -1.34 11.45 -10.38
CA SER A 89 -2.43 10.95 -9.52
C SER A 89 -2.15 11.24 -8.04
N VAL A 90 -0.93 11.02 -7.59
CA VAL A 90 -0.49 11.29 -6.21
C VAL A 90 -0.60 12.76 -5.87
N ILE A 91 -0.20 13.67 -6.77
CA ILE A 91 -0.33 15.13 -6.56
C ILE A 91 -1.80 15.51 -6.37
N VAL A 92 -2.69 15.02 -7.24
CA VAL A 92 -4.12 15.31 -7.13
C VAL A 92 -4.69 14.83 -5.80
N ILE A 93 -4.32 13.62 -5.36
CA ILE A 93 -4.82 13.05 -4.11
C ILE A 93 -4.24 13.73 -2.89
N CYS A 94 -2.93 13.99 -2.89
CA CYS A 94 -2.30 14.75 -1.81
C CYS A 94 -2.90 16.16 -1.69
N GLY A 95 -3.15 16.83 -2.81
CA GLY A 95 -3.83 18.12 -2.83
C GLY A 95 -5.27 18.04 -2.29
N THR A 96 -6.03 17.04 -2.74
CA THR A 96 -7.40 16.81 -2.24
C THR A 96 -7.41 16.48 -0.75
N LEU A 97 -6.53 15.59 -0.29
CA LEU A 97 -6.41 15.25 1.13
C LEU A 97 -5.98 16.45 1.97
N PHE A 98 -5.07 17.27 1.48
CA PHE A 98 -4.63 18.49 2.18
C PHE A 98 -5.80 19.45 2.39
N ILE A 99 -6.60 19.68 1.35
CA ILE A 99 -7.77 20.56 1.39
C ILE A 99 -8.89 19.96 2.27
N LEU A 100 -9.10 18.63 2.20
CA LEU A 100 -10.15 17.97 2.95
C LEU A 100 -9.73 17.59 4.37
N SER A 101 -8.44 17.63 4.72
CA SER A 101 -7.95 17.21 6.03
C SER A 101 -8.64 17.91 7.22
N PRO A 102 -8.89 19.24 7.20
CA PRO A 102 -9.63 19.88 8.28
C PRO A 102 -11.09 19.43 8.34
N PHE A 103 -11.74 19.24 7.19
CA PHE A 103 -13.10 18.73 7.14
C PHE A 103 -13.20 17.30 7.70
N ILE A 104 -12.24 16.44 7.34
CA ILE A 104 -12.17 15.06 7.84
C ILE A 104 -11.95 15.07 9.35
N ALA A 105 -11.01 15.88 9.86
CA ALA A 105 -10.71 15.96 11.28
C ALA A 105 -11.89 16.49 12.10
N HIS A 106 -12.47 17.62 11.72
CA HIS A 106 -13.52 18.29 12.49
C HIS A 106 -14.91 17.66 12.30
N SER A 107 -15.32 17.34 11.06
CA SER A 107 -16.68 16.89 10.77
C SER A 107 -16.87 15.37 10.85
N LEU A 108 -15.91 14.59 10.32
CA LEU A 108 -16.01 13.13 10.28
C LEU A 108 -15.47 12.49 11.56
N LEU A 109 -14.28 12.88 11.99
CA LEU A 109 -13.60 12.25 13.11
C LEU A 109 -13.87 12.95 14.45
N LYS A 110 -14.40 14.18 14.40
CA LYS A 110 -14.71 15.01 15.57
C LYS A 110 -13.57 15.11 16.58
N ASN A 111 -12.34 15.08 16.09
CA ASN A 111 -11.13 15.08 16.91
C ASN A 111 -9.98 15.78 16.18
N ASP A 112 -9.58 16.94 16.69
CA ASP A 112 -8.56 17.79 16.10
C ASP A 112 -7.17 17.15 16.11
N TYR A 113 -6.90 16.23 17.05
CA TYR A 113 -5.63 15.50 17.13
C TYR A 113 -5.40 14.57 15.95
N THR A 114 -6.42 14.26 15.13
CA THR A 114 -6.28 13.41 13.94
C THR A 114 -5.65 14.13 12.75
N LEU A 115 -5.61 15.47 12.77
CA LEU A 115 -5.09 16.26 11.67
C LEU A 115 -3.60 15.99 11.40
N TYR A 116 -2.77 15.95 12.44
CA TYR A 116 -1.34 15.69 12.32
C TYR A 116 -1.01 14.31 11.72
N PRO A 117 -1.60 13.20 12.18
CA PRO A 117 -1.44 11.90 11.54
C PRO A 117 -1.84 11.90 10.07
N ILE A 118 -2.98 12.51 9.71
CA ILE A 118 -3.44 12.58 8.32
C ILE A 118 -2.43 13.30 7.44
N LEU A 119 -1.90 14.43 7.89
CA LEU A 119 -0.89 15.18 7.15
C LEU A 119 0.43 14.41 7.01
N SER A 120 0.84 13.68 8.05
CA SER A 120 2.04 12.84 8.00
C SER A 120 1.97 11.76 6.92
N PHE A 121 0.77 11.24 6.64
CA PHE A 121 0.59 10.23 5.59
C PHE A 121 0.80 10.76 4.17
N LEU A 122 0.68 12.07 3.93
CA LEU A 122 0.95 12.67 2.61
C LEU A 122 2.36 12.34 2.10
N ILE A 123 3.33 12.21 3.01
CA ILE A 123 4.71 11.87 2.67
C ILE A 123 4.82 10.39 2.23
N PHE A 124 4.00 9.50 2.79
CA PHE A 124 4.07 8.06 2.52
C PHE A 124 3.31 7.65 1.25
N ILE A 125 2.28 8.40 0.83
CA ILE A 125 1.47 8.08 -0.36
C ILE A 125 2.33 7.89 -1.62
N PRO A 126 3.26 8.79 -2.00
CA PRO A 126 4.08 8.60 -3.19
C PRO A 126 4.98 7.36 -3.11
N LEU A 127 5.54 7.06 -1.93
CA LEU A 127 6.38 5.89 -1.72
C LEU A 127 5.59 4.57 -1.90
N ILE A 128 4.37 4.52 -1.36
CA ILE A 128 3.48 3.36 -1.50
C ILE A 128 3.06 3.18 -2.96
N ALA A 129 2.77 4.26 -3.68
CA ALA A 129 2.39 4.21 -5.09
C ALA A 129 3.53 3.64 -5.97
N ILE A 130 4.76 4.11 -5.78
CA ILE A 130 5.94 3.59 -6.48
C ILE A 130 6.18 2.11 -6.14
N SER A 131 6.10 1.76 -4.86
CA SER A 131 6.23 0.36 -4.41
C SER A 131 5.21 -0.56 -5.08
N GLY A 132 3.95 -0.10 -5.23
CA GLY A 132 2.90 -0.81 -5.93
C GLY A 132 3.22 -1.09 -7.41
N ILE A 133 3.77 -0.12 -8.12
CA ILE A 133 4.21 -0.27 -9.52
C ILE A 133 5.32 -1.32 -9.62
N ILE A 134 6.34 -1.22 -8.76
CA ILE A 134 7.48 -2.13 -8.75
C ILE A 134 7.04 -3.57 -8.43
N LYS A 135 6.20 -3.76 -7.41
CA LYS A 135 5.66 -5.08 -7.05
C LYS A 135 4.91 -5.71 -8.22
N ASN A 136 4.04 -4.96 -8.92
CA ASN A 136 3.30 -5.47 -10.06
C ASN A 136 4.18 -5.74 -11.30
N TYR A 137 5.25 -4.98 -11.50
CA TYR A 137 6.24 -5.27 -12.53
C TYR A 137 6.93 -6.63 -12.32
N TYR A 138 7.42 -6.89 -11.10
CA TYR A 138 8.03 -8.18 -10.77
C TYR A 138 7.03 -9.32 -10.84
N LEU A 139 5.77 -9.08 -10.47
CA LEU A 139 4.70 -10.05 -10.60
C LEU A 139 4.46 -10.43 -12.07
N ALA A 140 4.40 -9.46 -12.97
CA ALA A 140 4.23 -9.68 -14.41
C ALA A 140 5.40 -10.46 -15.02
N LYS A 141 6.62 -10.26 -14.52
CA LYS A 141 7.81 -11.04 -14.92
C LYS A 141 7.89 -12.44 -14.30
N GLY A 142 6.96 -12.81 -13.43
CA GLY A 142 6.97 -14.11 -12.76
C GLY A 142 7.97 -14.23 -11.61
N HIS A 143 8.59 -13.12 -11.19
CA HIS A 143 9.51 -13.10 -10.05
C HIS A 143 8.76 -13.07 -8.70
N VAL A 144 7.93 -14.07 -8.48
CA VAL A 144 7.03 -14.19 -7.32
C VAL A 144 7.80 -14.24 -6.00
N TYR A 145 8.97 -14.83 -6.00
CA TYR A 145 9.83 -14.93 -4.80
C TYR A 145 10.27 -13.56 -4.28
N VAL A 146 10.56 -12.61 -5.18
CA VAL A 146 10.93 -11.24 -4.80
C VAL A 146 9.78 -10.55 -4.07
N ILE A 147 8.55 -10.76 -4.53
CA ILE A 147 7.35 -10.17 -3.92
C ILE A 147 7.10 -10.81 -2.54
N ALA A 148 7.17 -12.14 -2.46
CA ALA A 148 7.01 -12.87 -1.21
C ALA A 148 8.01 -12.41 -0.15
N LYS A 149 9.29 -12.29 -0.53
CA LYS A 149 10.35 -11.79 0.36
C LYS A 149 10.09 -10.34 0.79
N SER A 150 9.72 -9.48 -0.14
CA SER A 150 9.39 -8.07 0.14
C SER A 150 8.25 -7.94 1.15
N GLN A 151 7.18 -8.73 1.02
CA GLN A 151 6.06 -8.72 1.96
C GLN A 151 6.48 -9.15 3.37
N ILE A 152 7.25 -10.21 3.48
CA ILE A 152 7.73 -10.72 4.78
C ILE A 152 8.65 -9.69 5.45
N VAL A 153 9.59 -9.09 4.69
CA VAL A 153 10.50 -8.06 5.21
C VAL A 153 9.71 -6.82 5.66
N GLU A 154 8.71 -6.41 4.90
CA GLU A 154 7.84 -5.27 5.24
C GLU A 154 7.11 -5.50 6.58
N GLU A 155 6.48 -6.65 6.77
CA GLU A 155 5.76 -6.97 7.99
C GLU A 155 6.70 -7.22 9.18
N THR A 156 7.86 -7.84 8.94
CA THR A 156 8.86 -8.06 10.00
C THR A 156 9.45 -6.72 10.48
N SER A 157 9.77 -5.81 9.54
CA SER A 157 10.25 -4.47 9.92
C SER A 157 9.19 -3.70 10.68
N ARG A 158 7.92 -3.80 10.29
CA ARG A 158 6.81 -3.17 10.98
C ARG A 158 6.67 -3.68 12.43
N LEU A 159 6.87 -4.99 12.66
CA LEU A 159 6.87 -5.56 14.01
C LEU A 159 8.07 -5.10 14.87
N LEU A 160 9.23 -4.89 14.25
CA LEU A 160 10.43 -4.43 14.97
C LEU A 160 10.34 -2.96 15.40
N PHE A 161 9.58 -2.14 14.65
CA PHE A 161 9.42 -0.71 14.94
C PHE A 161 8.15 -0.39 15.77
N THR A 162 7.39 -1.41 16.14
CA THR A 162 6.22 -1.31 17.03
C THR A 162 6.61 -1.57 18.48
#